data_c91f92e4a94b5b8b3ea7389ffba4fd9f
#
_entry.id   c91f92e4a94b5b8b3ea7389ffba4fd9f
#
_cell.length_a   1.000
_cell.length_b   1.000
_cell.length_c   1.000
_cell.angle_alpha   90.00
_cell.angle_beta   90.00
_cell.angle_gamma   90.00
#
_symmetry.space_group_name_H-M   'P 1'
#
loop_
_entity.id
_entity.type
_entity.pdbx_description
1 polymer ?
#
loop_
_entity_poly.entity_id
_entity_poly.type
_entity_poly.pdbx_seq_one_letter_code
_entity_poly.pdbx_strand_id
1 'polypeptide(L)'
;MLGEFIETFPYLVPAFSLQFCEEENIDFETEGTTTSTYDDVKQFYLDTYETLGNLLIIPAAIDNIKNRDDANNFINNDAGIVSLDKFITSSKAHRFRLYNTNEIYMRTIDVRYNQKLRNAIGHNDVEYETSTQKIIYIPDPRKREKKLSEYLLEFEIEALSMFKAVLVISEYLYRLRELELLSKGVKPLPVEFPTKKRRKEKIYPNETV
;
A
#
# COMPACT_ATOMS: atom_id res chain seq x y z
N MET A 1 0.15 -8.84 6.89
CA MET A 1 0.77 -7.85 5.96
C MET A 1 2.25 -8.12 5.68
N LEU A 2 3.22 -7.97 6.64
CA LEU A 2 4.65 -8.13 6.29
C LEU A 2 5.01 -9.55 5.81
N GLY A 3 4.52 -10.60 6.48
CA GLY A 3 4.72 -11.98 6.04
C GLY A 3 4.14 -12.24 4.65
N GLU A 4 2.93 -11.78 4.42
CA GLU A 4 2.24 -11.85 3.14
C GLU A 4 2.98 -11.08 2.04
N PHE A 5 3.51 -9.89 2.36
CA PHE A 5 4.36 -9.16 1.42
C PHE A 5 5.61 -9.96 1.04
N ILE A 6 6.27 -10.61 2.00
CA ILE A 6 7.46 -11.43 1.72
C ILE A 6 7.12 -12.59 0.77
N GLU A 7 5.95 -13.21 0.95
CA GLU A 7 5.47 -14.29 0.08
C GLU A 7 5.09 -13.80 -1.32
N THR A 8 4.47 -12.62 -1.41
CA THR A 8 4.03 -12.02 -2.68
C THR A 8 5.15 -11.27 -3.42
N PHE A 9 6.20 -10.84 -2.71
CA PHE A 9 7.26 -10.00 -3.28
C PHE A 9 7.90 -10.53 -4.57
N PRO A 10 8.16 -11.84 -4.73
CA PRO A 10 8.69 -12.36 -5.99
C PRO A 10 7.84 -12.01 -7.21
N TYR A 11 6.53 -11.93 -7.05
CA TYR A 11 5.57 -11.54 -8.10
C TYR A 11 5.54 -10.03 -8.36
N LEU A 12 5.90 -9.22 -7.36
CA LEU A 12 5.90 -7.76 -7.43
C LEU A 12 7.25 -7.16 -7.90
N VAL A 13 8.26 -7.99 -8.14
CA VAL A 13 9.60 -7.53 -8.55
C VAL A 13 9.58 -6.67 -9.81
N PRO A 14 8.81 -6.97 -10.87
CA PRO A 14 8.73 -6.12 -12.05
C PRO A 14 8.25 -4.69 -11.70
N ALA A 15 7.12 -4.58 -11.02
CA ALA A 15 6.57 -3.31 -10.58
C ALA A 15 7.51 -2.56 -9.60
N PHE A 16 8.20 -3.29 -8.72
CA PHE A 16 9.17 -2.70 -7.80
C PHE A 16 10.40 -2.15 -8.52
N SER A 17 10.89 -2.84 -9.56
CA SER A 17 12.07 -2.43 -10.32
C SER A 17 11.86 -1.14 -11.13
N LEU A 18 10.62 -0.84 -11.54
CA LEU A 18 10.29 0.39 -12.24
C LEU A 18 10.59 1.67 -11.45
N GLN A 19 10.67 1.58 -10.11
CA GLN A 19 11.06 2.73 -9.28
C GLN A 19 12.51 3.17 -9.49
N PHE A 20 13.33 2.34 -10.11
CA PHE A 20 14.74 2.60 -10.42
C PHE A 20 14.97 2.91 -11.91
N CYS A 21 13.90 2.94 -12.72
CA CYS A 21 13.95 3.34 -14.10
C CYS A 21 13.78 4.86 -14.19
N GLU A 22 14.57 5.51 -15.07
CA GLU A 22 14.50 6.95 -15.32
C GLU A 22 13.35 7.33 -16.27
N GLU A 23 12.59 6.34 -16.77
CA GLU A 23 11.50 6.57 -17.70
C GLU A 23 10.28 7.17 -16.99
N GLU A 24 9.92 8.39 -17.41
CA GLU A 24 8.77 9.11 -16.86
C GLU A 24 7.42 8.51 -17.30
N ASN A 25 7.38 7.74 -18.41
CA ASN A 25 6.16 7.18 -18.97
C ASN A 25 6.31 5.68 -19.21
N ILE A 26 5.52 4.89 -18.50
CA ILE A 26 5.37 3.45 -18.70
C ILE A 26 4.23 3.23 -19.68
N ASP A 27 4.49 2.54 -20.77
CA ASP A 27 3.47 2.12 -21.71
C ASP A 27 2.92 0.74 -21.32
N PHE A 28 1.86 0.71 -20.54
CA PHE A 28 1.22 -0.52 -20.07
C PHE A 28 0.62 -1.39 -21.20
N GLU A 29 0.51 -0.89 -22.44
CA GLU A 29 0.06 -1.71 -23.57
C GLU A 29 1.17 -2.61 -24.11
N THR A 30 2.43 -2.16 -23.98
CA THR A 30 3.61 -2.87 -24.49
C THR A 30 4.49 -3.45 -23.39
N GLU A 31 4.39 -2.88 -22.18
CA GLU A 31 5.15 -3.31 -21.01
C GLU A 31 4.28 -4.14 -20.08
N GLY A 32 4.74 -5.33 -19.76
CA GLY A 32 4.03 -6.26 -18.91
C GLY A 32 4.93 -6.97 -17.91
N THR A 33 4.33 -7.85 -17.12
CA THR A 33 5.06 -8.71 -16.19
C THR A 33 5.04 -10.16 -16.68
N THR A 34 6.16 -10.87 -16.52
CA THR A 34 6.29 -12.29 -16.92
C THR A 34 6.37 -13.23 -15.73
N THR A 35 6.40 -12.68 -14.51
CA THR A 35 6.65 -13.42 -13.27
C THR A 35 5.40 -13.65 -12.44
N SER A 36 4.28 -13.01 -12.78
CA SER A 36 3.05 -13.04 -12.00
C SER A 36 1.80 -13.14 -12.86
N THR A 37 0.72 -13.52 -12.21
CA THR A 37 -0.66 -13.44 -12.73
C THR A 37 -1.52 -12.62 -11.77
N TYR A 38 -2.72 -12.26 -12.21
CA TYR A 38 -3.68 -11.56 -11.37
C TYR A 38 -3.96 -12.30 -10.04
N ASP A 39 -4.08 -13.63 -10.08
CA ASP A 39 -4.39 -14.43 -8.89
C ASP A 39 -3.24 -14.44 -7.87
N ASP A 40 -1.99 -14.30 -8.30
CA ASP A 40 -0.81 -14.25 -7.42
C ASP A 40 -0.76 -12.99 -6.56
N VAL A 41 -1.34 -11.87 -7.03
CA VAL A 41 -1.27 -10.54 -6.39
C VAL A 41 -2.61 -10.11 -5.78
N LYS A 42 -3.72 -10.67 -6.24
CA LYS A 42 -5.09 -10.29 -5.88
C LYS A 42 -5.35 -10.19 -4.38
N GLN A 43 -4.96 -11.21 -3.62
CA GLN A 43 -5.22 -11.24 -2.17
C GLN A 43 -4.39 -10.18 -1.46
N PHE A 44 -3.12 -10.04 -1.80
CA PHE A 44 -2.24 -9.01 -1.26
C PHE A 44 -2.80 -7.59 -1.52
N TYR A 45 -3.30 -7.33 -2.74
CA TYR A 45 -3.96 -6.06 -3.09
C TYR A 45 -5.15 -5.78 -2.17
N LEU A 46 -6.05 -6.74 -1.98
CA LEU A 46 -7.22 -6.60 -1.14
C LEU A 46 -6.86 -6.31 0.32
N ASP A 47 -5.95 -7.09 0.89
CA ASP A 47 -5.57 -6.99 2.29
C ASP A 47 -4.80 -5.69 2.57
N THR A 48 -4.01 -5.25 1.60
CA THR A 48 -3.31 -3.97 1.66
C THR A 48 -4.29 -2.80 1.62
N TYR A 49 -5.28 -2.84 0.72
CA TYR A 49 -6.35 -1.83 0.65
C TYR A 49 -7.14 -1.74 1.95
N GLU A 50 -7.56 -2.89 2.51
CA GLU A 50 -8.31 -2.93 3.77
C GLU A 50 -7.47 -2.41 4.94
N THR A 51 -6.20 -2.79 5.00
CA THR A 51 -5.28 -2.36 6.06
C THR A 51 -5.03 -0.86 5.97
N LEU A 52 -4.72 -0.33 4.79
CA LEU A 52 -4.53 1.09 4.58
C LEU A 52 -5.79 1.88 4.96
N GLY A 53 -6.97 1.44 4.50
CA GLY A 53 -8.24 2.07 4.85
C GLY A 53 -8.53 2.13 6.35
N ASN A 54 -7.97 1.22 7.14
CA ASN A 54 -8.04 1.28 8.61
C ASN A 54 -7.01 2.27 9.19
N LEU A 55 -5.79 2.29 8.65
CA LEU A 55 -4.70 3.14 9.14
C LEU A 55 -4.88 4.62 8.81
N LEU A 56 -5.71 4.98 7.82
CA LEU A 56 -5.97 6.38 7.45
C LEU A 56 -6.55 7.24 8.58
N ILE A 57 -7.06 6.64 9.66
CA ILE A 57 -7.49 7.38 10.87
C ILE A 57 -6.33 8.16 11.50
N ILE A 58 -5.12 7.64 11.40
CA ILE A 58 -3.92 8.22 12.04
C ILE A 58 -3.53 9.54 11.40
N PRO A 59 -3.25 9.59 10.08
CA PRO A 59 -2.98 10.87 9.43
C PRO A 59 -4.18 11.83 9.53
N ALA A 60 -5.45 11.34 9.56
CA ALA A 60 -6.63 12.18 9.77
C ALA A 60 -6.61 12.87 11.13
N ALA A 61 -6.36 12.12 12.19
CA ALA A 61 -6.28 12.66 13.55
C ALA A 61 -5.12 13.67 13.67
N ILE A 62 -3.97 13.39 13.07
CA ILE A 62 -2.80 14.29 13.08
C ILE A 62 -3.09 15.59 12.34
N ASP A 63 -3.74 15.53 11.16
CA ASP A 63 -4.18 16.71 10.44
C ASP A 63 -5.11 17.57 11.27
N ASN A 64 -6.07 16.94 11.94
CA ASN A 64 -7.01 17.61 12.82
C ASN A 64 -6.29 18.30 13.99
N ILE A 65 -5.37 17.61 14.67
CA ILE A 65 -4.56 18.20 15.75
C ILE A 65 -3.75 19.38 15.21
N LYS A 66 -3.03 19.20 14.12
CA LYS A 66 -2.15 20.22 13.55
C LYS A 66 -2.87 21.51 13.15
N ASN A 67 -4.05 21.39 12.57
CA ASN A 67 -4.75 22.52 11.97
C ASN A 67 -5.91 23.05 12.83
N ARG A 68 -6.36 22.28 13.84
CA ARG A 68 -7.57 22.56 14.62
C ARG A 68 -7.43 22.30 16.12
N ASP A 69 -6.24 21.89 16.57
CA ASP A 69 -5.90 21.59 17.99
C ASP A 69 -6.75 20.48 18.62
N ASP A 70 -7.53 19.72 17.83
CA ASP A 70 -8.39 18.65 18.32
C ASP A 70 -8.47 17.53 17.29
N ALA A 71 -8.05 16.30 17.68
CA ALA A 71 -8.08 15.12 16.83
C ALA A 71 -9.48 14.80 16.27
N ASN A 72 -10.52 15.18 16.97
CA ASN A 72 -11.92 14.90 16.63
C ASN A 72 -12.61 16.02 15.84
N ASN A 73 -11.93 17.12 15.57
CA ASN A 73 -12.48 18.27 14.85
C ASN A 73 -12.24 18.16 13.34
N PHE A 74 -13.17 17.51 12.64
CA PHE A 74 -13.12 17.39 11.18
C PHE A 74 -13.72 18.62 10.49
N ILE A 75 -13.06 19.11 9.43
CA ILE A 75 -13.69 20.06 8.52
C ILE A 75 -14.82 19.41 7.75
N ASN A 76 -15.79 20.24 7.31
CA ASN A 76 -16.85 19.77 6.42
C ASN A 76 -16.26 19.17 5.15
N ASN A 77 -16.68 17.95 4.79
CA ASN A 77 -16.15 17.19 3.68
C ASN A 77 -17.25 16.35 3.00
N ASP A 78 -17.03 16.06 1.71
CA ASP A 78 -17.97 15.28 0.90
C ASP A 78 -18.13 13.82 1.33
N ALA A 79 -17.24 13.33 2.19
CA ALA A 79 -17.34 11.99 2.76
C ALA A 79 -18.32 11.92 3.93
N GLY A 80 -18.77 13.08 4.45
CA GLY A 80 -19.69 13.15 5.61
C GLY A 80 -19.07 12.63 6.92
N ILE A 81 -17.73 12.68 7.04
CA ILE A 81 -16.98 12.25 8.22
C ILE A 81 -16.76 13.48 9.12
N VAL A 82 -17.42 13.48 10.28
CA VAL A 82 -17.45 14.62 11.22
C VAL A 82 -16.77 14.32 12.55
N SER A 83 -16.34 13.06 12.77
CA SER A 83 -15.67 12.62 14.00
C SER A 83 -14.85 11.37 13.77
N LEU A 84 -13.95 11.03 14.69
CA LEU A 84 -13.16 9.78 14.66
C LEU A 84 -14.10 8.55 14.74
N ASP A 85 -15.14 8.60 15.55
CA ASP A 85 -16.13 7.51 15.63
C ASP A 85 -16.85 7.32 14.28
N LYS A 86 -17.22 8.43 13.63
CA LYS A 86 -17.80 8.39 12.30
C LYS A 86 -16.82 7.86 11.28
N PHE A 87 -15.54 8.19 11.39
CA PHE A 87 -14.47 7.63 10.54
C PHE A 87 -14.41 6.11 10.69
N ILE A 88 -14.32 5.60 11.94
CA ILE A 88 -14.21 4.16 12.23
C ILE A 88 -15.42 3.39 11.71
N THR A 89 -16.60 3.96 11.81
CA THR A 89 -17.86 3.31 11.37
C THR A 89 -18.16 3.49 9.88
N SER A 90 -17.44 4.37 9.19
CA SER A 90 -17.60 4.62 7.75
C SER A 90 -16.99 3.51 6.90
N SER A 91 -17.53 3.31 5.69
CA SER A 91 -16.90 2.41 4.72
C SER A 91 -15.52 2.90 4.31
N LYS A 92 -14.61 2.00 3.89
CA LYS A 92 -13.28 2.35 3.39
C LYS A 92 -13.36 3.37 2.26
N ALA A 93 -14.34 3.22 1.38
CA ALA A 93 -14.60 4.16 0.29
C ALA A 93 -14.77 5.62 0.77
N HIS A 94 -15.51 5.84 1.87
CA HIS A 94 -15.66 7.16 2.45
C HIS A 94 -14.37 7.66 3.11
N ARG A 95 -13.61 6.76 3.75
CA ARG A 95 -12.31 7.12 4.35
C ARG A 95 -11.30 7.56 3.31
N PHE A 96 -11.19 6.84 2.18
CA PHE A 96 -10.35 7.22 1.05
C PHE A 96 -10.83 8.52 0.37
N ARG A 97 -12.15 8.76 0.32
CA ARG A 97 -12.68 10.02 -0.20
C ARG A 97 -12.29 11.22 0.66
N LEU A 98 -12.30 11.07 1.99
CA LEU A 98 -11.79 12.10 2.90
C LEU A 98 -10.32 12.41 2.60
N TYR A 99 -9.52 11.40 2.36
CA TYR A 99 -8.12 11.54 1.96
C TYR A 99 -7.95 12.41 0.72
N ASN A 100 -8.74 12.21 -0.33
CA ASN A 100 -8.65 12.96 -1.58
C ASN A 100 -9.05 14.46 -1.47
N THR A 101 -9.76 14.84 -0.42
CA THR A 101 -10.21 16.24 -0.21
C THR A 101 -9.23 17.07 0.60
N ASN A 102 -8.15 16.48 1.11
CA ASN A 102 -7.21 17.14 2.00
C ASN A 102 -5.80 17.23 1.37
N GLU A 103 -5.33 18.44 1.04
CA GLU A 103 -4.01 18.66 0.42
C GLU A 103 -2.83 18.19 1.29
N ILE A 104 -2.94 18.30 2.61
CA ILE A 104 -1.87 17.89 3.54
C ILE A 104 -1.73 16.37 3.55
N TYR A 105 -2.83 15.67 3.45
CA TYR A 105 -2.88 14.24 3.30
C TYR A 105 -2.17 13.75 2.04
N MET A 106 -2.47 14.38 0.90
CA MET A 106 -1.88 14.05 -0.40
C MET A 106 -0.35 14.20 -0.40
N ARG A 107 0.19 15.18 0.33
CA ARG A 107 1.63 15.41 0.42
C ARG A 107 2.37 14.39 1.30
N THR A 108 1.67 13.78 2.24
CA THR A 108 2.29 12.85 3.21
C THR A 108 2.28 11.43 2.69
N ILE A 109 1.27 11.07 1.90
CA ILE A 109 1.04 9.71 1.43
C ILE A 109 0.55 9.77 -0.03
N ASP A 110 1.49 9.78 -0.97
CA ASP A 110 1.16 9.63 -2.40
C ASP A 110 0.78 8.17 -2.66
N VAL A 111 -0.51 7.89 -2.71
CA VAL A 111 -1.05 6.54 -2.89
C VAL A 111 -1.93 6.46 -4.12
N ARG A 112 -1.58 5.54 -5.01
CA ARG A 112 -2.48 5.09 -6.08
C ARG A 112 -3.38 3.99 -5.53
N TYR A 113 -4.67 4.06 -5.79
CA TYR A 113 -5.63 3.03 -5.44
C TYR A 113 -6.85 3.10 -6.37
N ASN A 114 -7.45 1.96 -6.65
CA ASN A 114 -8.64 1.86 -7.48
C ASN A 114 -9.81 1.25 -6.70
N GLN A 115 -10.64 2.13 -6.11
CA GLN A 115 -11.82 1.69 -5.37
C GLN A 115 -12.81 0.87 -6.21
N LYS A 116 -12.93 1.20 -7.51
CA LYS A 116 -13.88 0.51 -8.40
C LYS A 116 -13.41 -0.92 -8.67
N LEU A 117 -12.12 -1.09 -8.94
CA LEU A 117 -11.51 -2.40 -9.11
C LEU A 117 -11.60 -3.22 -7.81
N ARG A 118 -11.22 -2.63 -6.66
CA ARG A 118 -11.35 -3.31 -5.36
C ARG A 118 -12.78 -3.81 -5.11
N ASN A 119 -13.79 -3.02 -5.43
CA ASN A 119 -15.19 -3.44 -5.25
C ASN A 119 -15.56 -4.57 -6.22
N ALA A 120 -15.16 -4.49 -7.49
CA ALA A 120 -15.39 -5.53 -8.47
C ALA A 120 -14.72 -6.86 -8.06
N ILE A 121 -13.50 -6.81 -7.52
CA ILE A 121 -12.80 -7.99 -6.97
C ILE A 121 -13.62 -8.58 -5.82
N GLY A 122 -14.10 -7.75 -4.89
CA GLY A 122 -14.91 -8.19 -3.74
C GLY A 122 -16.25 -8.80 -4.11
N HIS A 123 -16.79 -8.46 -5.30
CA HIS A 123 -18.04 -9.02 -5.85
C HIS A 123 -17.81 -10.14 -6.86
N ASN A 124 -16.55 -10.49 -7.14
CA ASN A 124 -16.15 -11.46 -8.16
C ASN A 124 -16.62 -11.08 -9.58
N ASP A 125 -16.70 -9.77 -9.87
CA ASP A 125 -17.06 -9.17 -11.16
C ASP A 125 -15.80 -8.76 -11.95
N VAL A 126 -14.80 -9.64 -11.97
CA VAL A 126 -13.49 -9.44 -12.62
C VAL A 126 -13.16 -10.61 -13.53
N GLU A 127 -12.65 -10.30 -14.72
CA GLU A 127 -12.12 -11.24 -15.70
C GLU A 127 -10.67 -10.86 -16.01
N TYR A 128 -9.76 -11.83 -16.00
CA TYR A 128 -8.35 -11.61 -16.36
C TYR A 128 -8.04 -12.23 -17.72
N GLU A 129 -7.56 -11.40 -18.63
CA GLU A 129 -7.12 -11.82 -19.96
C GLU A 129 -5.60 -11.98 -19.99
N THR A 130 -5.14 -13.22 -19.96
CA THR A 130 -3.70 -13.55 -19.84
C THR A 130 -2.87 -13.06 -21.03
N SER A 131 -3.45 -13.06 -22.26
CA SER A 131 -2.70 -12.67 -23.47
C SER A 131 -2.34 -11.20 -23.55
N THR A 132 -3.19 -10.34 -23.01
CA THR A 132 -3.03 -8.88 -22.96
C THR A 132 -2.67 -8.38 -21.58
N GLN A 133 -2.68 -9.26 -20.57
CA GLN A 133 -2.53 -8.93 -19.15
C GLN A 133 -3.54 -7.88 -18.65
N LYS A 134 -4.74 -7.84 -19.26
CA LYS A 134 -5.82 -6.94 -18.87
C LYS A 134 -6.71 -7.56 -17.80
N ILE A 135 -6.95 -6.79 -16.77
CA ILE A 135 -7.93 -7.04 -15.72
C ILE A 135 -9.19 -6.26 -16.12
N ILE A 136 -10.20 -6.95 -16.63
CA ILE A 136 -11.47 -6.36 -17.07
C ILE A 136 -12.46 -6.49 -15.91
N TYR A 137 -13.10 -5.40 -15.51
CA TYR A 137 -13.98 -5.42 -14.36
C TYR A 137 -15.25 -4.57 -14.53
N ILE A 138 -16.29 -4.93 -13.79
CA ILE A 138 -17.58 -4.22 -13.76
C ILE A 138 -17.62 -3.36 -12.48
N PRO A 139 -17.52 -2.02 -12.61
CA PRO A 139 -17.43 -1.12 -11.45
C PRO A 139 -18.73 -1.00 -10.65
N ASP A 140 -19.88 -1.26 -11.28
CA ASP A 140 -21.20 -1.22 -10.67
C ASP A 140 -22.03 -2.43 -11.18
N PRO A 141 -22.35 -3.40 -10.30
CA PRO A 141 -23.12 -4.58 -10.68
C PRO A 141 -24.50 -4.29 -11.30
N ARG A 142 -25.01 -3.05 -11.10
CA ARG A 142 -26.29 -2.60 -11.67
C ARG A 142 -26.16 -2.11 -13.12
N LYS A 143 -24.91 -1.87 -13.58
CA LYS A 143 -24.58 -1.33 -14.92
C LYS A 143 -23.56 -2.25 -15.58
N ARG A 144 -23.96 -3.50 -15.81
CA ARG A 144 -23.08 -4.57 -16.33
C ARG A 144 -22.54 -4.31 -17.73
N GLU A 145 -23.20 -3.46 -18.51
CA GLU A 145 -22.72 -3.02 -19.82
C GLU A 145 -21.47 -2.14 -19.75
N LYS A 146 -21.22 -1.52 -18.61
CA LYS A 146 -20.06 -0.65 -18.42
C LYS A 146 -18.90 -1.44 -17.84
N LYS A 147 -18.02 -1.93 -18.71
CA LYS A 147 -16.75 -2.55 -18.32
C LYS A 147 -15.63 -1.49 -18.28
N LEU A 148 -14.72 -1.66 -17.36
CA LEU A 148 -13.45 -0.93 -17.28
C LEU A 148 -12.32 -1.95 -17.33
N SER A 149 -11.11 -1.49 -17.64
CA SER A 149 -9.92 -2.36 -17.61
C SER A 149 -8.73 -1.63 -17.02
N GLU A 150 -7.80 -2.42 -16.50
CA GLU A 150 -6.52 -2.01 -15.97
C GLU A 150 -5.50 -3.09 -16.32
N TYR A 151 -4.24 -2.74 -16.52
CA TYR A 151 -3.20 -3.72 -16.79
C TYR A 151 -2.66 -4.35 -15.50
N LEU A 152 -2.18 -5.58 -15.58
CA LEU A 152 -1.61 -6.29 -14.42
C LEU A 152 -0.47 -5.50 -13.77
N LEU A 153 0.42 -4.90 -14.57
CA LEU A 153 1.52 -4.09 -14.07
C LEU A 153 1.04 -2.84 -13.31
N GLU A 154 -0.03 -2.17 -13.78
CA GLU A 154 -0.66 -1.06 -13.04
C GLU A 154 -1.19 -1.53 -11.69
N PHE A 155 -1.88 -2.67 -11.68
CA PHE A 155 -2.42 -3.30 -10.48
C PHE A 155 -1.33 -3.64 -9.45
N GLU A 156 -0.19 -4.15 -9.90
CA GLU A 156 0.99 -4.41 -9.06
C GLU A 156 1.58 -3.12 -8.48
N ILE A 157 1.66 -2.05 -9.28
CA ILE A 157 2.12 -0.73 -8.85
C ILE A 157 1.18 -0.15 -7.79
N GLU A 158 -0.13 -0.27 -7.98
CA GLU A 158 -1.11 0.17 -6.97
C GLU A 158 -0.96 -0.61 -5.66
N ALA A 159 -0.83 -1.94 -5.73
CA ALA A 159 -0.62 -2.79 -4.55
C ALA A 159 0.63 -2.36 -3.76
N LEU A 160 1.76 -2.13 -4.46
CA LEU A 160 3.01 -1.64 -3.86
C LEU A 160 2.88 -0.24 -3.28
N SER A 161 2.19 0.67 -3.98
CA SER A 161 1.95 2.05 -3.53
C SER A 161 1.18 2.05 -2.21
N MET A 162 0.09 1.29 -2.13
CA MET A 162 -0.69 1.13 -0.90
C MET A 162 0.14 0.49 0.22
N PHE A 163 0.92 -0.54 -0.08
CA PHE A 163 1.78 -1.20 0.91
C PHE A 163 2.85 -0.27 1.47
N LYS A 164 3.48 0.56 0.63
CA LYS A 164 4.42 1.60 1.09
C LYS A 164 3.75 2.55 2.07
N ALA A 165 2.53 2.99 1.78
CA ALA A 165 1.78 3.86 2.69
C ALA A 165 1.50 3.17 4.03
N VAL A 166 1.14 1.89 4.02
CA VAL A 166 0.98 1.07 5.23
C VAL A 166 2.29 1.04 6.04
N LEU A 167 3.43 0.82 5.39
CA LEU A 167 4.73 0.80 6.07
C LEU A 167 5.08 2.17 6.67
N VAL A 168 4.90 3.26 5.91
CA VAL A 168 5.18 4.62 6.38
C VAL A 168 4.34 4.98 7.61
N ILE A 169 3.03 4.70 7.57
CA ILE A 169 2.15 4.96 8.72
C ILE A 169 2.53 4.09 9.92
N SER A 170 2.88 2.82 9.69
CA SER A 170 3.28 1.90 10.76
C SER A 170 4.60 2.32 11.41
N GLU A 171 5.60 2.74 10.60
CA GLU A 171 6.87 3.30 11.10
C GLU A 171 6.62 4.57 11.91
N TYR A 172 5.73 5.45 11.45
CA TYR A 172 5.36 6.65 12.16
C TYR A 172 4.77 6.36 13.54
N LEU A 173 3.86 5.39 13.63
CA LEU A 173 3.30 4.93 14.91
C LEU A 173 4.38 4.36 15.83
N TYR A 174 5.29 3.57 15.30
CA TYR A 174 6.41 3.03 16.06
C TYR A 174 7.27 4.17 16.64
N ARG A 175 7.60 5.17 15.83
CA ARG A 175 8.37 6.35 16.29
C ARG A 175 7.65 7.17 17.35
N LEU A 176 6.34 7.38 17.20
CA LEU A 176 5.55 8.04 18.24
C LEU A 176 5.57 7.26 19.55
N ARG A 177 5.51 5.94 19.49
CA ARG A 177 5.59 5.07 20.67
C ARG A 177 6.97 5.14 21.34
N GLU A 178 8.04 5.15 20.57
CA GLU A 178 9.40 5.37 21.08
C GLU A 178 9.49 6.70 21.82
N LEU A 179 9.02 7.79 21.24
CA LEU A 179 9.03 9.13 21.87
C LEU A 179 8.22 9.14 23.17
N GLU A 180 7.07 8.50 23.21
CA GLU A 180 6.26 8.35 24.43
C GLU A 180 7.04 7.62 25.53
N LEU A 181 7.71 6.53 25.20
CA LEU A 181 8.52 5.76 26.16
C LEU A 181 9.70 6.57 26.67
N LEU A 182 10.42 7.28 25.79
CA LEU A 182 11.52 8.16 26.16
C LEU A 182 11.06 9.29 27.09
N SER A 183 9.90 9.89 26.82
CA SER A 183 9.32 10.95 27.67
C SER A 183 8.98 10.45 29.08
N LYS A 184 8.71 9.15 29.22
CA LYS A 184 8.49 8.46 30.50
C LYS A 184 9.77 7.97 31.15
N GLY A 185 10.95 8.33 30.61
CA GLY A 185 12.25 7.95 31.14
C GLY A 185 12.68 6.50 30.84
N VAL A 186 11.96 5.80 29.97
CA VAL A 186 12.33 4.46 29.51
C VAL A 186 13.52 4.58 28.55
N LYS A 187 14.67 4.02 28.90
CA LYS A 187 15.83 4.00 28.01
C LYS A 187 15.65 2.89 26.97
N PRO A 188 15.90 3.17 25.68
CA PRO A 188 15.89 2.12 24.67
C PRO A 188 16.97 1.10 24.99
N LEU A 189 16.63 -0.18 24.92
CA LEU A 189 17.62 -1.24 25.02
C LEU A 189 18.48 -1.21 23.75
N PRO A 190 19.82 -1.25 23.85
CA PRO A 190 20.64 -1.38 22.67
C PRO A 190 20.32 -2.70 21.97
N VAL A 191 19.85 -2.61 20.72
CA VAL A 191 19.66 -3.80 19.90
C VAL A 191 21.03 -4.24 19.42
N GLU A 192 21.61 -5.24 20.04
CA GLU A 192 22.80 -5.91 19.53
C GLU A 192 22.38 -6.75 18.34
N PHE A 193 22.59 -6.26 17.12
CA PHE A 193 22.50 -7.10 15.94
C PHE A 193 23.60 -8.15 16.01
N PRO A 194 23.27 -9.46 15.93
CA PRO A 194 24.30 -10.49 15.86
C PRO A 194 25.16 -10.23 14.63
N THR A 195 26.37 -9.75 14.83
CA THR A 195 27.35 -9.61 13.75
C THR A 195 27.59 -11.01 13.19
N LYS A 196 27.11 -11.26 11.96
CA LYS A 196 27.46 -12.48 11.24
C LYS A 196 28.98 -12.56 11.19
N LYS A 197 29.60 -13.43 11.98
CA LYS A 197 31.02 -13.77 11.79
C LYS A 197 31.17 -14.15 10.33
N ARG A 198 31.90 -13.32 9.53
CA ARG A 198 32.28 -13.68 8.17
C ARG A 198 32.93 -15.06 8.26
N ARG A 199 32.30 -16.08 7.70
CA ARG A 199 32.97 -17.36 7.44
C ARG A 199 34.19 -17.01 6.59
N LYS A 200 35.39 -17.21 7.14
CA LYS A 200 36.63 -17.17 6.34
C LYS A 200 36.44 -18.27 5.31
N GLU A 201 36.22 -17.91 4.07
CA GLU A 201 36.30 -18.85 2.95
C GLU A 201 37.68 -19.47 2.98
N LYS A 202 37.76 -20.79 3.15
CA LYS A 202 38.99 -21.54 2.97
C LYS A 202 39.29 -21.49 1.45
N ILE A 203 40.21 -20.61 1.07
CA ILE A 203 40.80 -20.65 -0.26
C ILE A 203 41.63 -21.94 -0.32
N TYR A 204 41.14 -22.92 -1.07
CA TYR A 204 41.94 -24.08 -1.41
C TYR A 204 43.01 -23.65 -2.40
N PRO A 205 44.32 -23.92 -2.17
CA PRO A 205 45.34 -23.65 -3.16
C PRO A 205 45.07 -24.51 -4.39
N ASN A 206 45.08 -23.94 -5.56
CA ASN A 206 45.05 -24.64 -6.83
C ASN A 206 46.26 -25.61 -6.88
N GLU A 207 45.99 -26.89 -6.87
CA GLU A 207 47.01 -27.88 -7.27
C GLU A 207 47.24 -27.75 -8.78
N THR A 208 48.37 -27.19 -9.13
CA THR A 208 48.94 -27.23 -10.49
C THR A 208 49.47 -28.65 -10.74
N VAL A 209 48.91 -29.31 -11.76
CA VAL A 209 49.52 -30.44 -12.44
C VAL A 209 49.97 -29.95 -13.80
#